data_4952f82addd72036f750d2df777ce78f
#
_entry.id   4952f82addd72036f750d2df777ce78f
#
_cell.length_a   1.000
_cell.length_b   1.000
_cell.length_c   1.000
_cell.angle_alpha   90.00
_cell.angle_beta   90.00
_cell.angle_gamma   90.00
#
_symmetry.space_group_name_H-M   'P 1'
#
loop_
_entity.id
_entity.type
_entity.pdbx_description
1 polymer ?
#
loop_
_entity_poly.entity_id
_entity_poly.type
_entity_poly.pdbx_seq_one_letter_code
_entity_poly.pdbx_strand_id
1 'polypeptide(L)' 'MDRDVAIRLDGMLMGARANLDGIAHYMKNNLSADEYSGLVLSIGAAMSALIDISSDLHSRFSNITPKELLPPGG' A
#
# COMPACT_ATOMS: atom_id res chain seq x y z
N MET A 1 19.36 -5.34 5.45
CA MET A 1 18.07 -6.07 5.47
C MET A 1 18.21 -7.29 4.58
N ASP A 2 17.89 -8.46 5.09
CA ASP A 2 17.93 -9.66 4.28
C ASP A 2 16.59 -9.88 3.54
N ARG A 3 16.58 -10.87 2.62
CA ARG A 3 15.43 -11.15 1.78
C ARG A 3 14.19 -11.56 2.58
N ASP A 4 14.36 -12.37 3.62
CA ASP A 4 13.22 -12.83 4.43
C ASP A 4 12.57 -11.69 5.18
N VAL A 5 13.36 -10.76 5.69
CA VAL A 5 12.84 -9.55 6.34
C VAL A 5 12.10 -8.68 5.31
N ALA A 6 12.64 -8.56 4.10
CA ALA A 6 12.00 -7.78 3.04
C ALA A 6 10.65 -8.37 2.64
N ILE A 7 10.55 -9.70 2.52
CA ILE A 7 9.29 -10.38 2.18
C ILE A 7 8.24 -10.13 3.27
N ARG A 8 8.64 -10.26 4.53
CA ARG A 8 7.73 -10.02 5.65
C ARG A 8 7.25 -8.56 5.69
N LEU A 9 8.19 -7.63 5.50
CA LEU A 9 7.87 -6.21 5.49
C LEU A 9 6.91 -5.87 4.34
N ASP A 10 7.14 -6.44 3.16
CA ASP A 10 6.25 -6.25 2.02
C ASP A 10 4.83 -6.71 2.34
N GLY A 11 4.67 -7.86 2.96
CA GLY A 11 3.37 -8.36 3.40
C GLY A 11 2.68 -7.42 4.40
N MET A 12 3.45 -6.87 5.35
CA MET A 12 2.93 -5.90 6.31
C MET A 12 2.48 -4.62 5.62
N LEU A 13 3.22 -4.15 4.63
CA LEU A 13 2.86 -2.97 3.84
C LEU A 13 1.58 -3.20 3.04
N MET A 14 1.41 -4.39 2.45
CA MET A 14 0.19 -4.75 1.76
C MET A 14 -1.02 -4.73 2.71
N GLY A 15 -0.85 -5.26 3.93
CA GLY A 15 -1.89 -5.22 4.96
C GLY A 15 -2.26 -3.79 5.36
N ALA A 16 -1.26 -2.93 5.51
CA ALA A 16 -1.49 -1.53 5.84
C ALA A 16 -2.26 -0.80 4.73
N ARG A 17 -1.94 -1.08 3.47
CA ARG A 17 -2.66 -0.50 2.33
C ARG A 17 -4.12 -0.95 2.32
N ALA A 18 -4.37 -2.24 2.58
CA ALA A 18 -5.73 -2.76 2.67
C ALA A 18 -6.51 -2.08 3.80
N ASN A 19 -5.86 -1.85 4.95
CA ASN A 19 -6.48 -1.13 6.06
C ASN A 19 -6.83 0.31 5.69
N LEU A 20 -5.95 1.01 4.96
CA LEU A 20 -6.23 2.37 4.51
C LEU A 20 -7.42 2.40 3.56
N ASP A 21 -7.50 1.45 2.64
CA ASP A 21 -8.66 1.33 1.74
C ASP A 21 -9.96 1.13 2.53
N GLY A 22 -9.93 0.28 3.55
CA GLY A 22 -11.08 0.04 4.41
C GLY A 22 -11.49 1.29 5.18
N ILE A 23 -10.51 2.04 5.70
CA ILE A 23 -10.75 3.30 6.39
C ILE A 23 -11.40 4.31 5.45
N ALA A 24 -10.86 4.48 4.25
CA ALA A 24 -11.41 5.41 3.26
C ALA A 24 -12.85 5.04 2.90
N HIS A 25 -13.12 3.75 2.73
CA HIS A 25 -14.47 3.26 2.42
C HIS A 25 -15.45 3.55 3.56
N TYR A 26 -15.03 3.30 4.80
CA TYR A 26 -15.85 3.59 5.98
C TYR A 26 -16.14 5.09 6.10
N MET A 27 -15.13 5.92 5.88
CA MET A 27 -15.27 7.37 5.91
C MET A 27 -16.28 7.85 4.86
N LYS A 28 -16.18 7.32 3.65
CA LYS A 28 -17.09 7.70 2.57
C LYS A 28 -18.54 7.40 2.92
N ASN A 29 -18.80 6.31 3.62
CA ASN A 29 -20.15 5.87 3.95
C ASN A 29 -20.70 6.48 5.25
N ASN A 30 -19.85 7.09 6.08
CA ASN A 30 -20.24 7.53 7.42
C ASN A 30 -19.96 9.00 7.70
N LEU A 31 -19.25 9.70 6.84
CA LEU A 31 -18.94 11.11 7.01
C LEU A 31 -19.73 11.96 6.01
N SER A 32 -19.91 13.24 6.35
CA SER A 32 -20.45 14.20 5.39
C SER A 32 -19.47 14.37 4.21
N ALA A 33 -19.98 14.91 3.09
CA ALA A 33 -19.14 15.18 1.93
C ALA A 33 -17.96 16.09 2.27
N ASP A 34 -18.19 17.12 3.09
CA ASP A 34 -17.16 18.07 3.50
C ASP A 34 -16.09 17.39 4.36
N GLU A 35 -16.52 16.58 5.33
CA GLU A 35 -15.59 15.85 6.20
C GLU A 35 -14.75 14.87 5.40
N TYR A 36 -15.39 14.11 4.51
CA TYR A 36 -14.69 13.15 3.65
C TYR A 36 -13.66 13.85 2.77
N SER A 37 -14.05 14.95 2.12
CA SER A 37 -13.15 15.72 1.25
C SER A 37 -11.94 16.22 2.01
N GLY A 38 -12.11 16.63 3.28
CA GLY A 38 -11.01 17.11 4.10
C GLY A 38 -10.03 16.03 4.53
N LEU A 39 -10.51 14.80 4.72
CA LEU A 39 -9.71 13.71 5.27
C LEU A 39 -9.14 12.77 4.20
N VAL A 40 -9.83 12.63 3.06
CA VAL A 40 -9.41 11.66 2.03
C VAL A 40 -8.04 11.99 1.43
N LEU A 41 -7.67 13.28 1.42
CA LEU A 41 -6.34 13.67 0.92
C LEU A 41 -5.22 13.12 1.79
N SER A 42 -5.43 13.07 3.10
CA SER A 42 -4.46 12.50 4.03
C SER A 42 -4.35 10.98 3.86
N ILE A 43 -5.47 10.30 3.58
CA ILE A 43 -5.46 8.86 3.28
C ILE A 43 -4.67 8.62 2.00
N GLY A 44 -4.87 9.43 0.95
CA GLY A 44 -4.12 9.33 -0.29
C GLY A 44 -2.62 9.54 -0.09
N ALA A 45 -2.25 10.50 0.74
CA ALA A 45 -0.84 10.76 1.06
C ALA A 45 -0.21 9.57 1.80
N ALA A 46 -0.93 8.98 2.76
CA ALA A 46 -0.46 7.80 3.48
C ALA A 46 -0.30 6.60 2.54
N MET A 47 -1.25 6.39 1.65
CA MET A 47 -1.19 5.31 0.65
C MET A 47 0.03 5.50 -0.26
N SER A 48 0.26 6.72 -0.74
CA SER A 48 1.40 7.04 -1.59
C SER A 48 2.72 6.76 -0.88
N ALA A 49 2.83 7.10 0.40
CA ALA A 49 4.04 6.83 1.19
C ALA A 49 4.29 5.32 1.32
N LEU A 50 3.24 4.52 1.55
CA LEU A 50 3.36 3.07 1.62
C LEU A 50 3.80 2.47 0.27
N ILE A 51 3.27 2.99 -0.83
CA ILE A 51 3.63 2.56 -2.18
C ILE A 51 5.11 2.87 -2.45
N ASP A 52 5.59 4.03 -2.02
CA ASP A 52 6.99 4.40 -2.18
C ASP A 52 7.92 3.42 -1.45
N ILE A 53 7.56 3.02 -0.24
CA ILE A 53 8.34 2.04 0.52
C ILE A 53 8.33 0.69 -0.21
N SER A 54 7.16 0.24 -0.68
CA SER A 54 7.03 -1.02 -1.43
C SER A 54 7.87 -0.98 -2.71
N SER A 55 7.86 0.13 -3.42
CA SER A 55 8.65 0.29 -4.65
C SER A 55 10.15 0.20 -4.37
N ASP A 56 10.60 0.80 -3.26
CA ASP A 56 12.00 0.70 -2.86
C ASP A 56 12.40 -0.74 -2.53
N LEU A 57 11.54 -1.46 -1.80
CA LEU A 57 11.78 -2.86 -1.47
C LEU A 57 11.87 -3.73 -2.73
N HIS A 58 10.94 -3.54 -3.67
CA HIS A 58 10.92 -4.32 -4.90
C HIS A 58 12.10 -3.98 -5.82
N SER A 59 12.60 -2.76 -5.74
CA SER A 59 13.82 -2.36 -6.44
C SER A 59 15.05 -3.07 -5.87
N ARG A 60 15.12 -3.23 -4.55
CA ARG A 60 16.24 -3.92 -3.88
C ARG A 60 16.14 -5.43 -3.97
N PHE A 61 14.94 -5.97 -3.94
CA PHE A 61 14.67 -7.41 -3.90
C PHE A 61 13.60 -7.78 -4.92
N SER A 62 14.00 -7.79 -6.19
CA SER A 62 13.06 -8.02 -7.31
C SER A 62 12.31 -9.35 -7.21
N ASN A 63 12.91 -10.35 -6.56
CA ASN A 63 12.31 -11.68 -6.44
C ASN A 63 11.23 -11.80 -5.36
N ILE A 64 10.90 -10.72 -4.65
CA ILE A 64 9.77 -10.72 -3.71
C ILE A 64 8.47 -10.25 -4.37
N THR A 65 8.54 -9.75 -5.59
CA THR A 65 7.34 -9.32 -6.33
C THR A 65 6.46 -10.54 -6.61
N PRO A 66 5.15 -10.47 -6.26
CA PRO A 66 4.24 -11.58 -6.56
C PRO A 66 4.23 -11.92 -8.04
N LYS A 67 4.13 -13.22 -8.36
CA LYS A 67 4.19 -13.70 -9.75
C LYS A 67 3.14 -13.06 -10.65
N GLU A 68 1.96 -12.80 -10.13
CA GLU A 68 0.87 -12.17 -10.86
C GLU A 68 1.19 -10.75 -11.32
N LEU A 69 2.17 -10.12 -10.69
CA LEU A 69 2.58 -8.75 -11.01
C LEU A 69 3.81 -8.70 -11.90
N LEU A 70 4.40 -9.87 -12.22
CA LEU A 70 5.55 -9.93 -13.10
C LEU A 70 5.10 -9.94 -14.56
N PRO A 71 5.88 -9.29 -15.46
CA PRO A 71 5.56 -9.33 -16.89
C PRO A 71 5.64 -10.77 -17.42
N PRO A 72 4.83 -11.12 -18.44
CA PRO A 72 4.93 -12.42 -19.08
C PRO A 72 6.36 -12.64 -19.61
N GLY A 73 6.94 -13.80 -19.27
CA GLY A 73 8.29 -14.13 -19.70
C GLY A 73 9.41 -13.48 -18.90
N GLY A 74 9.04 -12.71 -17.86
CA GLY A 74 10.01 -12.03 -17.01
C GLY A 74 10.48 -12.83 -15.81
#